data_fbecc4537e4ed55cef6579977c6042d1
#
_entry.id   fbecc4537e4ed55cef6579977c6042d1
#
_cell.length_a   1.000
_cell.length_b   1.000
_cell.length_c   1.000
_cell.angle_alpha   90.00
_cell.angle_beta   90.00
_cell.angle_gamma   90.00
#
_symmetry.space_group_name_H-M   'P 1'
#
loop_
_entity.id
_entity.type
_entity.pdbx_description
1 polymer ?
#
loop_
_entity_poly.entity_id
_entity_poly.type
_entity_poly.pdbx_seq_one_letter_code
_entity_poly.pdbx_strand_id
1 'polypeptide(L)'
;CIKNLDQTFDFIIISDTIGYLNDIENTFEKLHKVCKADTRIIVAYYSPFWEPILNIAARFKFKMPELPKTLLNETDISSLLDSAGYETVKYQKKIIFPFTLLGIGRFLNRFLSCIPILSYLCIRSYVVSRSLKLASFDMPNSASVIIPCRNEKGNIRNALDRLPLFIKNLEVIFVEGHSMDGTWEEVQKVIVDKTFIKKGFKMKAIQQKGKGKADAVFQAFSMATNDVLIILDGDLTVPPEDIPKFWKRIRSGEAEYVNGSRLIYPMENEAMRFLNYIANKIFSILFTWL
;
A
#
# COMPACT_ATOMS: atom_id res chain seq x y z
N CYS A 1 26.28 13.96 15.93
CA CYS A 1 26.34 14.18 14.49
C CYS A 1 26.33 12.85 13.74
N ILE A 2 25.54 12.74 12.66
CA ILE A 2 25.32 11.51 11.86
C ILE A 2 26.64 10.88 11.35
N LYS A 3 27.70 11.70 11.15
CA LYS A 3 28.99 11.24 10.63
C LYS A 3 29.68 10.14 11.47
N ASN A 4 29.36 10.02 12.74
CA ASN A 4 30.02 9.12 13.69
C ASN A 4 29.13 7.91 14.07
N LEU A 5 28.05 7.68 13.34
CA LEU A 5 27.17 6.52 13.54
C LEU A 5 27.56 5.44 12.54
N ASP A 6 28.07 4.31 13.05
CA ASP A 6 28.49 3.14 12.25
C ASP A 6 27.44 2.01 12.29
N GLN A 7 26.22 2.33 12.66
CA GLN A 7 25.12 1.36 12.74
C GLN A 7 23.92 1.81 11.90
N THR A 8 23.12 0.88 11.46
CA THR A 8 21.89 1.12 10.71
C THR A 8 20.66 0.95 11.59
N PHE A 9 19.58 1.65 11.27
CA PHE A 9 18.34 1.70 12.06
C PHE A 9 17.15 1.28 11.23
N ASP A 10 16.15 0.68 11.88
CA ASP A 10 14.87 0.33 11.25
C ASP A 10 13.95 1.57 11.15
N PHE A 11 14.04 2.47 12.14
CA PHE A 11 13.30 3.72 12.17
C PHE A 11 14.22 4.89 12.52
N ILE A 12 14.07 6.00 11.80
CA ILE A 12 14.72 7.28 12.09
C ILE A 12 13.63 8.33 12.29
N ILE A 13 13.60 8.97 13.45
CA ILE A 13 12.58 9.96 13.79
C ILE A 13 13.22 11.34 13.89
N ILE A 14 12.74 12.27 13.07
CA ILE A 14 13.11 13.69 13.10
C ILE A 14 11.90 14.45 13.67
N SER A 15 11.94 14.74 14.97
CA SER A 15 10.83 15.41 15.66
C SER A 15 11.15 16.87 15.92
N ASP A 16 10.35 17.75 15.35
CA ASP A 16 10.38 19.23 15.56
C ASP A 16 11.73 19.92 15.29
N THR A 17 12.67 19.23 14.68
CA THR A 17 14.03 19.74 14.45
C THR A 17 14.29 20.17 13.02
N ILE A 18 13.44 19.76 12.07
CA ILE A 18 13.65 19.99 10.64
C ILE A 18 13.78 21.47 10.28
N GLY A 19 12.97 22.34 10.91
CA GLY A 19 12.99 23.78 10.65
C GLY A 19 14.23 24.51 11.19
N TYR A 20 15.05 23.86 12.00
CA TYR A 20 16.30 24.40 12.57
C TYR A 20 17.55 23.91 11.84
N LEU A 21 17.40 23.04 10.84
CA LEU A 21 18.54 22.56 10.06
C LEU A 21 18.98 23.61 9.05
N ASN A 22 20.26 23.90 9.01
CA ASN A 22 20.84 24.86 8.06
C ASN A 22 20.80 24.33 6.62
N ASP A 23 20.90 23.00 6.45
CA ASP A 23 20.88 22.33 5.17
C ASP A 23 20.14 21.00 5.34
N ILE A 24 18.85 21.04 4.98
CA ILE A 24 17.92 19.93 5.16
C ILE A 24 18.24 18.82 4.16
N GLU A 25 18.46 19.17 2.90
CA GLU A 25 18.74 18.22 1.80
C GLU A 25 20.02 17.43 2.09
N ASN A 26 21.11 18.09 2.41
CA ASN A 26 22.36 17.43 2.80
C ASN A 26 22.21 16.59 4.08
N THR A 27 21.32 16.99 4.98
CA THR A 27 21.01 16.16 6.16
C THR A 27 20.33 14.87 5.75
N PHE A 28 19.32 14.93 4.89
CA PHE A 28 18.67 13.75 4.36
C PHE A 28 19.64 12.87 3.55
N GLU A 29 20.49 13.45 2.71
CA GLU A 29 21.51 12.70 1.98
C GLU A 29 22.45 11.90 2.91
N LYS A 30 22.86 12.50 4.02
CA LYS A 30 23.73 11.83 5.00
C LYS A 30 23.01 10.70 5.75
N LEU A 31 21.68 10.76 5.89
CA LEU A 31 20.91 9.71 6.55
C LEU A 31 20.93 8.38 5.78
N HIS A 32 21.20 8.36 4.47
CA HIS A 32 21.34 7.09 3.73
C HIS A 32 22.40 6.17 4.33
N LYS A 33 23.45 6.71 4.97
CA LYS A 33 24.53 5.91 5.60
C LYS A 33 24.04 5.06 6.77
N VAL A 34 22.99 5.49 7.44
CA VAL A 34 22.43 4.82 8.63
C VAL A 34 21.09 4.15 8.34
N CYS A 35 20.67 4.14 7.08
CA CYS A 35 19.45 3.46 6.62
C CYS A 35 19.76 2.04 6.14
N LYS A 36 18.78 1.16 6.25
CA LYS A 36 18.63 -0.11 5.52
C LYS A 36 17.63 0.08 4.38
N ALA A 37 17.42 -0.92 3.56
CA ALA A 37 16.42 -0.90 2.48
C ALA A 37 14.99 -0.68 2.97
N ASP A 38 14.68 -1.20 4.15
CA ASP A 38 13.36 -1.15 4.79
C ASP A 38 13.22 -0.05 5.86
N THR A 39 14.27 0.76 6.07
CA THR A 39 14.24 1.87 7.04
C THR A 39 13.12 2.85 6.70
N ARG A 40 12.37 3.24 7.74
CA ARG A 40 11.38 4.33 7.63
C ARG A 40 11.89 5.57 8.32
N ILE A 41 11.95 6.68 7.58
CA ILE A 41 12.23 8.02 8.15
C ILE A 41 10.88 8.68 8.44
N ILE A 42 10.70 9.11 9.67
CA ILE A 42 9.48 9.77 10.14
C ILE A 42 9.82 11.21 10.49
N VAL A 43 9.34 12.15 9.70
CA VAL A 43 9.47 13.58 9.99
C VAL A 43 8.19 14.05 10.66
N ALA A 44 8.31 14.46 11.92
CA ALA A 44 7.21 15.01 12.72
C ALA A 44 7.41 16.51 12.93
N TYR A 45 6.39 17.31 12.64
CA TYR A 45 6.46 18.76 12.70
C TYR A 45 5.09 19.37 13.06
N TYR A 46 5.13 20.63 13.53
CA TYR A 46 3.91 21.40 13.76
C TYR A 46 3.39 21.96 12.43
N SER A 47 2.07 21.85 12.23
CA SER A 47 1.41 22.47 11.07
C SER A 47 1.66 23.98 11.06
N PRO A 48 2.13 24.55 9.94
CA PRO A 48 2.33 26.02 9.81
C PRO A 48 1.09 26.85 10.12
N PHE A 49 -0.10 26.26 9.93
CA PHE A 49 -1.37 26.91 10.24
C PHE A 49 -1.47 27.38 11.71
N TRP A 50 -0.84 26.66 12.64
CA TRP A 50 -0.88 26.98 14.07
C TRP A 50 0.20 27.92 14.52
N GLU A 51 1.17 28.26 13.69
CA GLU A 51 2.31 29.11 14.04
C GLU A 51 1.90 30.48 14.64
N PRO A 52 0.95 31.24 14.07
CA PRO A 52 0.52 32.51 14.66
C PRO A 52 -0.05 32.33 16.08
N ILE A 53 -0.82 31.28 16.31
CA ILE A 53 -1.43 30.98 17.61
C ILE A 53 -0.35 30.55 18.62
N LEU A 54 0.60 29.72 18.19
CA LEU A 54 1.72 29.29 19.03
C LEU A 54 2.64 30.48 19.42
N ASN A 55 2.84 31.43 18.53
CA ASN A 55 3.59 32.66 18.79
C ASN A 55 2.88 33.56 19.80
N ILE A 56 1.55 33.68 19.70
CA ILE A 56 0.74 34.40 20.70
C ILE A 56 0.86 33.68 22.06
N ALA A 57 0.73 32.35 22.11
CA ALA A 57 0.87 31.59 23.34
C ALA A 57 2.26 31.75 23.97
N ALA A 58 3.32 31.81 23.17
CA ALA A 58 4.68 32.10 23.64
C ALA A 58 4.81 33.50 24.23
N ARG A 59 4.17 34.50 23.61
CA ARG A 59 4.18 35.88 24.12
C ARG A 59 3.49 36.00 25.49
N PHE A 60 2.47 35.21 25.74
CA PHE A 60 1.79 35.13 27.05
C PHE A 60 2.41 34.12 28.01
N LYS A 61 3.60 33.59 27.70
CA LYS A 61 4.34 32.60 28.51
C LYS A 61 3.60 31.26 28.73
N PHE A 62 2.60 30.95 27.94
CA PHE A 62 1.97 29.63 27.92
C PHE A 62 2.81 28.57 27.19
N LYS A 63 3.78 29.00 26.39
CA LYS A 63 4.77 28.18 25.70
C LYS A 63 6.14 28.81 25.80
N MET A 64 7.22 28.03 25.84
CA MET A 64 8.57 28.54 25.71
C MET A 64 8.76 29.20 24.34
N PRO A 65 9.43 30.39 24.30
CA PRO A 65 9.83 31.00 23.04
C PRO A 65 10.74 30.05 22.25
N GLU A 66 10.43 29.89 20.97
CA GLU A 66 11.29 29.10 20.07
C GLU A 66 12.23 30.04 19.30
N LEU A 67 13.37 29.49 18.89
CA LEU A 67 14.29 30.17 17.98
C LEU A 67 13.60 30.32 16.62
N PRO A 68 13.99 31.33 15.83
CA PRO A 68 13.51 31.45 14.45
C PRO A 68 13.75 30.14 13.68
N LYS A 69 12.72 29.62 13.04
CA LYS A 69 12.78 28.38 12.27
C LYS A 69 12.16 28.57 10.90
N THR A 70 12.59 27.76 9.94
CA THR A 70 11.95 27.70 8.63
C THR A 70 10.61 26.96 8.76
N LEU A 71 9.54 27.61 8.32
CA LEU A 71 8.21 27.00 8.27
C LEU A 71 8.11 26.17 7.00
N LEU A 72 7.98 24.87 7.17
CA LEU A 72 7.88 23.91 6.08
C LEU A 72 6.48 23.28 6.10
N ASN A 73 5.87 23.24 4.95
CA ASN A 73 4.61 22.52 4.75
C ASN A 73 4.88 21.08 4.26
N GLU A 74 3.83 20.32 4.06
CA GLU A 74 3.86 18.92 3.63
C GLU A 74 4.56 18.75 2.26
N THR A 75 4.27 19.66 1.32
CA THR A 75 4.84 19.67 -0.02
C THR A 75 6.32 20.01 -0.01
N ASP A 76 6.74 20.96 0.83
CA ASP A 76 8.15 21.35 0.96
C ASP A 76 8.99 20.18 1.46
N ILE A 77 8.51 19.51 2.53
CA ILE A 77 9.22 18.35 3.11
C ILE A 77 9.31 17.19 2.12
N SER A 78 8.22 16.92 1.38
CA SER A 78 8.23 15.91 0.32
C SER A 78 9.24 16.23 -0.76
N SER A 79 9.22 17.46 -1.28
CA SER A 79 10.15 17.86 -2.34
C SER A 79 11.61 17.75 -1.91
N LEU A 80 11.91 18.10 -0.66
CA LEU A 80 13.26 17.95 -0.09
C LEU A 80 13.66 16.48 0.08
N LEU A 81 12.71 15.62 0.48
CA LEU A 81 12.94 14.17 0.57
C LEU A 81 13.16 13.57 -0.82
N ASP A 82 12.33 13.93 -1.80
CA ASP A 82 12.45 13.45 -3.18
C ASP A 82 13.79 13.87 -3.79
N SER A 83 14.21 15.13 -3.62
CA SER A 83 15.53 15.63 -4.08
C SER A 83 16.69 14.85 -3.46
N ALA A 84 16.57 14.47 -2.18
CA ALA A 84 17.57 13.66 -1.49
C ALA A 84 17.52 12.16 -1.84
N GLY A 85 16.58 11.71 -2.66
CA GLY A 85 16.43 10.31 -3.10
C GLY A 85 15.62 9.45 -2.13
N TYR A 86 14.62 10.03 -1.50
CA TYR A 86 13.63 9.32 -0.69
C TYR A 86 12.26 9.36 -1.37
N GLU A 87 11.46 8.33 -1.16
CA GLU A 87 10.06 8.28 -1.55
C GLU A 87 9.17 8.50 -0.34
N THR A 88 8.18 9.37 -0.46
CA THR A 88 7.17 9.54 0.59
C THR A 88 6.13 8.42 0.50
N VAL A 89 6.09 7.60 1.56
CA VAL A 89 5.20 6.44 1.67
C VAL A 89 3.85 6.83 2.25
N LYS A 90 3.83 7.79 3.21
CA LYS A 90 2.60 8.12 3.92
C LYS A 90 2.64 9.53 4.51
N TYR A 91 1.49 10.19 4.44
CA TYR A 91 1.20 11.43 5.18
C TYR A 91 0.20 11.15 6.27
N GLN A 92 0.39 11.74 7.44
CA GLN A 92 -0.57 11.68 8.52
C GLN A 92 -0.68 13.02 9.22
N LYS A 93 -1.89 13.45 9.48
CA LYS A 93 -2.21 14.61 10.34
C LYS A 93 -2.90 14.09 11.59
N LYS A 94 -2.42 14.48 12.76
CA LYS A 94 -2.91 14.01 14.05
C LYS A 94 -3.01 15.15 15.02
N ILE A 95 -3.79 14.93 16.09
CA ILE A 95 -3.93 15.82 17.24
C ILE A 95 -4.58 17.16 16.83
N ILE A 96 -5.91 17.16 16.79
CA ILE A 96 -6.71 18.39 16.74
C ILE A 96 -6.81 18.97 18.15
N PHE A 97 -6.98 18.10 19.16
CA PHE A 97 -7.18 18.49 20.53
C PHE A 97 -6.03 17.97 21.42
N PRO A 98 -5.16 18.86 21.93
CA PRO A 98 -3.93 18.45 22.63
C PRO A 98 -4.17 17.97 24.08
N PHE A 99 -5.40 18.07 24.59
CA PHE A 99 -5.72 17.71 25.97
C PHE A 99 -6.38 16.33 26.06
N THR A 100 -6.03 15.56 27.08
CA THR A 100 -6.54 14.19 27.27
C THR A 100 -7.99 14.15 27.80
N LEU A 101 -8.40 15.13 28.63
CA LEU A 101 -9.75 15.30 29.18
C LEU A 101 -10.54 13.98 29.35
N LEU A 102 -10.12 13.14 30.31
CA LEU A 102 -10.78 11.87 30.63
C LEU A 102 -11.01 10.92 29.43
N GLY A 103 -10.16 11.01 28.39
CA GLY A 103 -10.25 10.18 27.19
C GLY A 103 -11.03 10.81 26.03
N ILE A 104 -11.78 11.89 26.25
CA ILE A 104 -12.52 12.60 25.19
C ILE A 104 -11.57 13.11 24.12
N GLY A 105 -10.41 13.66 24.51
CA GLY A 105 -9.41 14.12 23.56
C GLY A 105 -8.88 13.03 22.65
N ARG A 106 -8.70 11.80 23.15
CA ARG A 106 -8.29 10.65 22.31
C ARG A 106 -9.38 10.28 21.31
N PHE A 107 -10.62 10.27 21.76
CA PHE A 107 -11.76 9.99 20.89
C PHE A 107 -11.89 11.04 19.79
N LEU A 108 -11.88 12.32 20.13
CA LEU A 108 -11.93 13.42 19.16
C LEU A 108 -10.77 13.36 18.15
N ASN A 109 -9.55 13.13 18.63
CA ASN A 109 -8.37 13.02 17.77
C ASN A 109 -8.44 11.81 16.83
N ARG A 110 -9.02 10.70 17.27
CA ARG A 110 -9.18 9.51 16.44
C ARG A 110 -10.19 9.73 15.31
N PHE A 111 -11.30 10.40 15.58
CA PHE A 111 -12.39 10.58 14.61
C PHE A 111 -12.26 11.85 13.78
N LEU A 112 -12.00 13.00 14.43
CA LEU A 112 -11.98 14.28 13.72
C LEU A 112 -10.76 14.46 12.82
N SER A 113 -9.60 13.87 13.17
CA SER A 113 -8.40 13.96 12.33
C SER A 113 -8.54 13.25 10.98
N CYS A 114 -9.50 12.33 10.84
CA CYS A 114 -9.77 11.60 9.61
C CYS A 114 -10.70 12.34 8.65
N ILE A 115 -11.40 13.38 9.13
CA ILE A 115 -12.28 14.19 8.28
C ILE A 115 -11.43 15.16 7.47
N PRO A 116 -11.48 15.15 6.11
CA PRO A 116 -10.57 15.91 5.26
C PRO A 116 -10.47 17.39 5.63
N ILE A 117 -11.61 18.06 5.84
CA ILE A 117 -11.65 19.50 6.19
C ILE A 117 -11.05 19.73 7.58
N LEU A 118 -11.38 18.89 8.57
CA LEU A 118 -10.89 19.03 9.94
C LEU A 118 -9.42 18.61 10.08
N SER A 119 -8.91 17.77 9.20
CA SER A 119 -7.49 17.37 9.20
C SER A 119 -6.54 18.55 9.02
N TYR A 120 -6.98 19.64 8.37
CA TYR A 120 -6.18 20.88 8.27
C TYR A 120 -6.00 21.58 9.61
N LEU A 121 -6.91 21.35 10.56
CA LEU A 121 -6.82 21.86 11.93
C LEU A 121 -5.93 20.99 12.83
N CYS A 122 -5.36 19.91 12.33
CA CYS A 122 -4.43 19.11 13.10
C CYS A 122 -3.16 19.90 13.41
N ILE A 123 -2.73 19.84 14.67
CA ILE A 123 -1.54 20.53 15.19
C ILE A 123 -0.27 19.85 14.71
N ARG A 124 -0.29 18.51 14.61
CA ARG A 124 0.89 17.70 14.25
C ARG A 124 0.71 17.04 12.90
N SER A 125 1.73 17.15 12.08
CA SER A 125 1.85 16.46 10.80
C SER A 125 3.05 15.52 10.80
N TYR A 126 2.91 14.42 10.08
CA TYR A 126 3.93 13.38 9.96
C TYR A 126 4.10 13.01 8.49
N VAL A 127 5.34 12.99 8.04
CA VAL A 127 5.73 12.46 6.73
C VAL A 127 6.57 11.21 6.98
N VAL A 128 6.16 10.10 6.40
CA VAL A 128 6.89 8.83 6.47
C VAL A 128 7.50 8.57 5.11
N SER A 129 8.79 8.34 5.05
CA SER A 129 9.52 8.11 3.81
C SER A 129 10.47 6.93 3.91
N ARG A 130 10.93 6.43 2.75
CA ARG A 130 11.94 5.39 2.61
C ARG A 130 13.00 5.81 1.60
N SER A 131 14.21 5.26 1.76
CA SER A 131 15.30 5.52 0.81
C SER A 131 15.08 4.75 -0.49
N LEU A 132 15.13 5.44 -1.62
CA LEU A 132 15.18 4.80 -2.95
C LEU A 132 16.59 4.34 -3.32
N LYS A 133 17.64 5.00 -2.79
CA LYS A 133 19.04 4.66 -3.08
C LYS A 133 19.47 3.33 -2.49
N LEU A 134 18.84 2.93 -1.37
CA LEU A 134 19.17 1.69 -0.65
C LEU A 134 18.15 0.59 -0.87
N ALA A 135 17.03 0.91 -1.49
CA ALA A 135 16.12 -0.09 -1.98
C ALA A 135 16.86 -0.88 -3.07
N SER A 136 17.69 -1.84 -2.66
CA SER A 136 18.08 -2.95 -3.51
C SER A 136 16.79 -3.73 -3.77
N PHE A 137 16.00 -3.27 -4.71
CA PHE A 137 14.95 -4.08 -5.26
C PHE A 137 15.68 -5.19 -6.02
N ASP A 138 15.83 -6.33 -5.37
CA ASP A 138 15.87 -7.58 -6.12
C ASP A 138 14.57 -7.57 -6.90
N MET A 139 14.68 -7.06 -8.15
CA MET A 139 13.50 -6.91 -9.00
C MET A 139 12.87 -8.28 -9.12
N PRO A 140 11.63 -8.47 -8.66
CA PRO A 140 11.02 -9.78 -8.70
C PRO A 140 11.01 -10.26 -10.15
N ASN A 141 11.39 -11.51 -10.35
CA ASN A 141 11.50 -12.10 -11.67
C ASN A 141 10.60 -13.32 -11.84
N SER A 142 9.73 -13.55 -10.87
CA SER A 142 8.78 -14.67 -10.85
C SER A 142 7.43 -14.24 -10.24
N ALA A 143 6.33 -14.79 -10.74
CA ALA A 143 4.99 -14.50 -10.26
C ALA A 143 4.11 -15.74 -10.20
N SER A 144 3.27 -15.83 -9.17
CA SER A 144 2.21 -16.84 -9.02
C SER A 144 0.84 -16.17 -9.16
N VAL A 145 0.09 -16.53 -10.19
CA VAL A 145 -1.30 -16.10 -10.39
C VAL A 145 -2.22 -17.11 -9.71
N ILE A 146 -2.97 -16.65 -8.73
CA ILE A 146 -3.87 -17.45 -7.91
C ILE A 146 -5.28 -17.24 -8.40
N ILE A 147 -5.97 -18.31 -8.78
CA ILE A 147 -7.32 -18.30 -9.31
C ILE A 147 -8.24 -19.11 -8.38
N PRO A 148 -8.82 -18.46 -7.35
CA PRO A 148 -9.87 -19.11 -6.57
C PRO A 148 -11.14 -19.23 -7.45
N CYS A 149 -11.67 -20.43 -7.61
CA CYS A 149 -12.80 -20.70 -8.47
C CYS A 149 -13.85 -21.57 -7.78
N ARG A 150 -15.13 -21.19 -7.98
CA ARG A 150 -16.26 -21.98 -7.52
C ARG A 150 -17.44 -21.77 -8.44
N ASN A 151 -17.92 -22.85 -9.08
CA ASN A 151 -18.95 -22.82 -10.09
C ASN A 151 -18.59 -21.89 -11.28
N GLU A 152 -17.34 -22.05 -11.76
CA GLU A 152 -16.74 -21.23 -12.81
C GLU A 152 -16.23 -22.05 -13.98
N LYS A 153 -16.84 -23.21 -14.26
CA LYS A 153 -16.39 -24.15 -15.30
C LYS A 153 -16.10 -23.48 -16.63
N GLY A 154 -16.98 -22.59 -17.09
CA GLY A 154 -16.82 -21.88 -18.36
C GLY A 154 -15.65 -20.91 -18.42
N ASN A 155 -15.19 -20.44 -17.26
CA ASN A 155 -14.13 -19.43 -17.13
C ASN A 155 -12.73 -20.03 -16.98
N ILE A 156 -12.60 -21.31 -16.58
CA ILE A 156 -11.29 -21.93 -16.27
C ILE A 156 -10.34 -21.88 -17.47
N ARG A 157 -10.77 -22.39 -18.63
CA ARG A 157 -9.98 -22.36 -19.86
C ARG A 157 -9.78 -20.94 -20.36
N ASN A 158 -10.84 -20.14 -20.35
CA ASN A 158 -10.81 -18.75 -20.78
C ASN A 158 -9.81 -17.90 -19.98
N ALA A 159 -9.66 -18.15 -18.67
CA ALA A 159 -8.65 -17.50 -17.85
C ALA A 159 -7.22 -17.71 -18.40
N LEU A 160 -6.88 -18.95 -18.76
CA LEU A 160 -5.56 -19.31 -19.28
C LEU A 160 -5.33 -18.85 -20.73
N ASP A 161 -6.37 -18.89 -21.55
CA ASP A 161 -6.29 -18.43 -22.95
C ASP A 161 -5.98 -16.92 -22.99
N ARG A 162 -6.65 -16.15 -22.14
CA ARG A 162 -6.53 -14.68 -22.05
C ARG A 162 -5.35 -14.20 -21.20
N LEU A 163 -4.81 -15.04 -20.31
CA LEU A 163 -3.67 -14.68 -19.48
C LEU A 163 -2.41 -14.55 -20.36
N PRO A 164 -1.82 -13.35 -20.50
CA PRO A 164 -0.60 -13.19 -21.26
C PRO A 164 0.60 -13.77 -20.48
N LEU A 165 1.60 -14.28 -21.21
CA LEU A 165 2.88 -14.63 -20.63
C LEU A 165 3.75 -13.35 -20.50
N PHE A 166 3.62 -12.68 -19.38
CA PHE A 166 4.34 -11.43 -19.11
C PHE A 166 5.71 -11.64 -18.43
N ILE A 167 5.98 -12.86 -17.99
CA ILE A 167 7.24 -13.26 -17.34
C ILE A 167 7.53 -14.74 -17.60
N LYS A 168 8.83 -15.08 -17.71
CA LYS A 168 9.27 -16.46 -17.99
C LYS A 168 8.90 -17.47 -16.89
N ASN A 169 8.96 -17.05 -15.63
CA ASN A 169 8.61 -17.89 -14.47
C ASN A 169 7.21 -17.57 -13.97
N LEU A 170 6.20 -17.90 -14.75
CA LEU A 170 4.80 -17.71 -14.39
C LEU A 170 4.20 -19.03 -13.89
N GLU A 171 3.75 -19.01 -12.63
CA GLU A 171 2.99 -20.09 -12.01
C GLU A 171 1.51 -19.72 -11.98
N VAL A 172 0.63 -20.67 -12.23
CA VAL A 172 -0.82 -20.52 -12.10
C VAL A 172 -1.34 -21.58 -11.12
N ILE A 173 -2.03 -21.12 -10.09
CA ILE A 173 -2.57 -21.98 -9.03
C ILE A 173 -4.08 -21.85 -8.99
N PHE A 174 -4.78 -22.93 -9.34
CA PHE A 174 -6.24 -23.02 -9.18
C PHE A 174 -6.55 -23.55 -7.77
N VAL A 175 -7.47 -22.87 -7.07
CA VAL A 175 -8.02 -23.38 -5.81
C VAL A 175 -9.54 -23.50 -5.96
N GLU A 176 -9.99 -24.72 -6.04
CA GLU A 176 -11.39 -25.05 -6.36
C GLU A 176 -12.20 -25.21 -5.06
N GLY A 177 -13.35 -24.53 -5.02
CA GLY A 177 -14.18 -24.35 -3.82
C GLY A 177 -15.37 -25.28 -3.72
N HIS A 178 -15.25 -26.59 -4.00
CA HIS A 178 -16.30 -27.60 -3.94
C HIS A 178 -17.50 -27.27 -4.84
N SER A 179 -17.22 -27.06 -6.12
CA SER A 179 -18.20 -26.77 -7.17
C SER A 179 -19.07 -27.99 -7.51
N MET A 180 -20.27 -27.73 -8.03
CA MET A 180 -21.20 -28.77 -8.48
C MET A 180 -21.42 -28.77 -10.00
N ASP A 181 -20.79 -27.86 -10.73
CA ASP A 181 -20.96 -27.62 -12.16
C ASP A 181 -19.90 -28.29 -13.03
N GLY A 182 -18.97 -29.03 -12.44
CA GLY A 182 -17.84 -29.66 -13.15
C GLY A 182 -16.62 -28.73 -13.30
N THR A 183 -16.51 -27.68 -12.47
CA THR A 183 -15.33 -26.79 -12.43
C THR A 183 -14.05 -27.57 -12.12
N TRP A 184 -14.09 -28.51 -11.15
CA TRP A 184 -12.91 -29.29 -10.78
C TRP A 184 -12.40 -30.16 -11.94
N GLU A 185 -13.28 -30.85 -12.62
CA GLU A 185 -12.96 -31.67 -13.78
C GLU A 185 -12.34 -30.82 -14.90
N GLU A 186 -12.83 -29.61 -15.11
CA GLU A 186 -12.23 -28.69 -16.09
C GLU A 186 -10.85 -28.20 -15.66
N VAL A 187 -10.66 -27.88 -14.38
CA VAL A 187 -9.35 -27.55 -13.83
C VAL A 187 -8.35 -28.68 -14.05
N GLN A 188 -8.74 -29.93 -13.74
CA GLN A 188 -7.89 -31.10 -13.94
C GLN A 188 -7.48 -31.28 -15.41
N LYS A 189 -8.36 -30.99 -16.36
CA LYS A 189 -8.04 -31.03 -17.80
C LYS A 189 -7.04 -29.98 -18.21
N VAL A 190 -7.23 -28.73 -17.77
CA VAL A 190 -6.38 -27.62 -18.24
C VAL A 190 -4.98 -27.65 -17.65
N ILE A 191 -4.79 -28.16 -16.42
CA ILE A 191 -3.45 -28.24 -15.82
C ILE A 191 -2.52 -29.23 -16.51
N VAL A 192 -3.06 -30.21 -17.23
CA VAL A 192 -2.28 -31.19 -18.01
C VAL A 192 -2.29 -30.88 -19.51
N ASP A 193 -2.98 -29.84 -19.94
CA ASP A 193 -3.08 -29.47 -21.35
C ASP A 193 -1.72 -28.97 -21.88
N LYS A 194 -1.19 -29.72 -22.85
CA LYS A 194 0.11 -29.41 -23.48
C LYS A 194 0.17 -28.03 -24.14
N THR A 195 -0.97 -27.46 -24.50
CA THR A 195 -1.05 -26.12 -25.10
C THR A 195 -0.57 -25.06 -24.09
N PHE A 196 -1.07 -25.10 -22.87
CA PHE A 196 -0.70 -24.14 -21.82
C PHE A 196 0.70 -24.40 -21.26
N ILE A 197 1.10 -25.67 -21.16
CA ILE A 197 2.47 -26.05 -20.77
C ILE A 197 3.48 -25.50 -21.79
N LYS A 198 3.20 -25.67 -23.10
CA LYS A 198 4.04 -25.11 -24.17
C LYS A 198 4.04 -23.57 -24.20
N LYS A 199 2.94 -22.92 -23.76
CA LYS A 199 2.85 -21.46 -23.57
C LYS A 199 3.77 -21.00 -22.43
N GLY A 200 4.26 -21.90 -21.58
CA GLY A 200 5.22 -21.60 -20.49
C GLY A 200 4.62 -21.49 -19.11
N PHE A 201 3.36 -21.88 -18.92
CA PHE A 201 2.72 -21.87 -17.61
C PHE A 201 3.15 -23.09 -16.78
N LYS A 202 3.49 -22.85 -15.52
CA LYS A 202 3.64 -23.88 -14.50
C LYS A 202 2.33 -23.93 -13.70
N MET A 203 1.54 -24.97 -13.88
CA MET A 203 0.19 -25.01 -13.31
C MET A 203 0.09 -25.97 -12.14
N LYS A 204 -0.64 -25.57 -11.10
CA LYS A 204 -1.01 -26.36 -9.94
C LYS A 204 -2.51 -26.25 -9.68
N ALA A 205 -3.09 -27.24 -9.06
CA ALA A 205 -4.49 -27.21 -8.63
C ALA A 205 -4.68 -27.94 -7.32
N ILE A 206 -5.55 -27.41 -6.47
CA ILE A 206 -6.03 -28.08 -5.25
C ILE A 206 -7.52 -27.83 -5.07
N GLN A 207 -8.19 -28.74 -4.38
CA GLN A 207 -9.50 -28.47 -3.78
C GLN A 207 -9.27 -27.83 -2.40
N GLN A 208 -9.98 -26.74 -2.10
CA GLN A 208 -9.84 -26.04 -0.83
C GLN A 208 -10.30 -26.93 0.33
N LYS A 209 -9.64 -26.81 1.48
CA LYS A 209 -9.96 -27.59 2.68
C LYS A 209 -11.13 -26.99 3.47
N GLY A 210 -11.19 -25.67 3.54
CA GLY A 210 -12.19 -24.92 4.26
C GLY A 210 -13.30 -24.36 3.38
N LYS A 211 -13.78 -23.16 3.69
CA LYS A 211 -14.88 -22.50 2.95
C LYS A 211 -14.55 -21.02 2.74
N GLY A 212 -15.03 -20.52 1.60
CA GLY A 212 -14.93 -19.09 1.28
C GLY A 212 -13.63 -18.70 0.59
N LYS A 213 -13.65 -17.55 -0.09
CA LYS A 213 -12.57 -17.06 -0.93
C LYS A 213 -11.26 -16.85 -0.16
N ALA A 214 -11.34 -16.34 1.08
CA ALA A 214 -10.14 -16.08 1.88
C ALA A 214 -9.37 -17.36 2.18
N ASP A 215 -10.05 -18.45 2.57
CA ASP A 215 -9.41 -19.74 2.82
C ASP A 215 -8.72 -20.28 1.56
N ALA A 216 -9.39 -20.21 0.41
CA ALA A 216 -8.82 -20.60 -0.88
C ALA A 216 -7.53 -19.81 -1.20
N VAL A 217 -7.54 -18.50 -1.00
CA VAL A 217 -6.38 -17.65 -1.26
C VAL A 217 -5.23 -17.96 -0.30
N PHE A 218 -5.48 -18.14 1.01
CA PHE A 218 -4.44 -18.50 1.97
C PHE A 218 -3.81 -19.86 1.68
N GLN A 219 -4.60 -20.84 1.25
CA GLN A 219 -4.06 -22.14 0.84
C GLN A 219 -3.16 -21.99 -0.39
N ALA A 220 -3.56 -21.19 -1.38
CA ALA A 220 -2.71 -20.93 -2.54
C ALA A 220 -1.41 -20.21 -2.17
N PHE A 221 -1.46 -19.23 -1.26
CA PHE A 221 -0.27 -18.52 -0.79
C PHE A 221 0.76 -19.48 -0.18
N SER A 222 0.32 -20.49 0.58
CA SER A 222 1.21 -21.50 1.16
C SER A 222 1.85 -22.44 0.12
N MET A 223 1.26 -22.54 -1.08
CA MET A 223 1.74 -23.38 -2.18
C MET A 223 2.56 -22.62 -3.22
N ALA A 224 2.42 -21.32 -3.26
CA ALA A 224 3.11 -20.45 -4.20
C ALA A 224 4.61 -20.44 -3.91
N THR A 225 5.40 -20.45 -4.98
CA THR A 225 6.87 -20.55 -4.89
C THR A 225 7.57 -19.34 -5.48
N ASN A 226 6.81 -18.36 -6.00
CA ASN A 226 7.35 -17.21 -6.68
C ASN A 226 7.29 -15.93 -5.83
N ASP A 227 8.06 -14.91 -6.22
CA ASP A 227 8.29 -13.67 -5.49
C ASP A 227 7.00 -12.81 -5.34
N VAL A 228 6.17 -12.79 -6.38
CA VAL A 228 4.96 -11.96 -6.42
C VAL A 228 3.71 -12.83 -6.49
N LEU A 229 2.76 -12.55 -5.62
CA LEU A 229 1.47 -13.22 -5.55
C LEU A 229 0.40 -12.33 -6.16
N ILE A 230 -0.33 -12.83 -7.15
CA ILE A 230 -1.37 -12.09 -7.88
C ILE A 230 -2.68 -12.87 -7.74
N ILE A 231 -3.73 -12.23 -7.24
CA ILE A 231 -5.06 -12.83 -7.17
C ILE A 231 -5.85 -12.41 -8.41
N LEU A 232 -6.32 -13.38 -9.19
CA LEU A 232 -7.23 -13.21 -10.30
C LEU A 232 -8.55 -13.91 -9.98
N ASP A 233 -9.64 -13.16 -9.92
CA ASP A 233 -10.97 -13.71 -9.63
C ASP A 233 -11.43 -14.65 -10.74
N GLY A 234 -11.97 -15.82 -10.38
CA GLY A 234 -12.40 -16.86 -11.32
C GLY A 234 -13.56 -16.43 -12.24
N ASP A 235 -14.32 -15.42 -11.85
CA ASP A 235 -15.40 -14.82 -12.67
C ASP A 235 -14.88 -13.92 -13.80
N LEU A 236 -13.56 -13.67 -13.83
CA LEU A 236 -12.86 -12.83 -14.82
C LEU A 236 -13.42 -11.40 -14.93
N THR A 237 -14.04 -10.89 -13.90
CA THR A 237 -14.52 -9.50 -13.86
C THR A 237 -13.38 -8.49 -13.98
N VAL A 238 -12.15 -8.87 -13.60
CA VAL A 238 -10.92 -8.18 -13.98
C VAL A 238 -10.31 -8.92 -15.17
N PRO A 239 -10.08 -8.26 -16.30
CA PRO A 239 -9.48 -8.90 -17.47
C PRO A 239 -8.09 -9.47 -17.16
N PRO A 240 -7.81 -10.75 -17.46
CA PRO A 240 -6.47 -11.33 -17.28
C PRO A 240 -5.38 -10.56 -18.03
N GLU A 241 -5.73 -9.90 -19.12
CA GLU A 241 -4.85 -9.06 -19.94
C GLU A 241 -4.31 -7.83 -19.18
N ASP A 242 -4.96 -7.42 -18.11
CA ASP A 242 -4.53 -6.28 -17.30
C ASP A 242 -3.46 -6.64 -16.26
N ILE A 243 -3.24 -7.93 -15.97
CA ILE A 243 -2.23 -8.38 -14.99
C ILE A 243 -0.84 -7.81 -15.25
N PRO A 244 -0.33 -7.71 -16.49
CA PRO A 244 0.98 -7.10 -16.76
C PRO A 244 1.11 -5.66 -16.28
N LYS A 245 0.01 -4.90 -16.18
CA LYS A 245 0.03 -3.51 -15.68
C LYS A 245 0.36 -3.49 -14.17
N PHE A 246 -0.25 -4.42 -13.40
CA PHE A 246 0.01 -4.58 -11.97
C PHE A 246 1.45 -5.08 -11.74
N TRP A 247 1.86 -6.09 -12.51
CA TRP A 247 3.21 -6.62 -12.48
C TRP A 247 4.27 -5.52 -12.71
N LYS A 248 4.06 -4.65 -13.71
CA LYS A 248 4.97 -3.55 -14.01
C LYS A 248 5.19 -2.64 -12.81
N ARG A 249 4.13 -2.31 -12.05
CA ARG A 249 4.20 -1.43 -10.86
C ARG A 249 4.97 -2.07 -9.71
N ILE A 250 4.76 -3.37 -9.48
CA ILE A 250 5.52 -4.12 -8.47
C ILE A 250 6.99 -4.21 -8.89
N ARG A 251 7.24 -4.59 -10.14
CA ARG A 251 8.61 -4.79 -10.64
C ARG A 251 9.43 -3.51 -10.70
N SER A 252 8.82 -2.37 -10.96
CA SER A 252 9.53 -1.08 -10.94
C SER A 252 9.84 -0.58 -9.53
N GLY A 253 9.37 -1.28 -8.49
CA GLY A 253 9.52 -0.84 -7.11
C GLY A 253 8.62 0.33 -6.72
N GLU A 254 7.70 0.75 -7.61
CA GLU A 254 6.75 1.81 -7.31
C GLU A 254 5.78 1.43 -6.19
N ALA A 255 5.53 0.13 -6.01
CA ALA A 255 4.63 -0.36 -4.98
C ALA A 255 5.03 -1.76 -4.50
N GLU A 256 4.82 -2.05 -3.22
CA GLU A 256 4.91 -3.39 -2.62
C GLU A 256 3.55 -4.12 -2.67
N TYR A 257 2.47 -3.37 -2.82
CA TYR A 257 1.11 -3.87 -2.95
C TYR A 257 0.32 -3.03 -3.96
N VAL A 258 -0.35 -3.67 -4.90
CA VAL A 258 -1.18 -3.02 -5.92
C VAL A 258 -2.59 -3.60 -5.88
N ASN A 259 -3.58 -2.75 -5.68
CA ASN A 259 -4.98 -3.14 -5.69
C ASN A 259 -5.72 -2.49 -6.86
N GLY A 260 -6.43 -3.32 -7.64
CA GLY A 260 -7.32 -2.85 -8.70
C GLY A 260 -8.60 -2.25 -8.12
N SER A 261 -8.88 -0.98 -8.41
CA SER A 261 -10.13 -0.35 -7.99
C SER A 261 -11.11 -0.25 -9.15
N ARG A 262 -12.32 -0.77 -8.96
CA ARG A 262 -13.44 -0.64 -9.93
C ARG A 262 -14.16 0.70 -9.83
N LEU A 263 -13.91 1.49 -8.78
CA LEU A 263 -14.67 2.71 -8.46
C LEU A 263 -14.15 3.97 -9.18
N ILE A 264 -13.02 3.88 -9.91
CA ILE A 264 -12.34 5.03 -10.51
C ILE A 264 -12.80 5.29 -11.94
N TYR A 265 -13.18 4.25 -12.67
CA TYR A 265 -13.63 4.36 -14.06
C TYR A 265 -15.15 4.35 -14.17
N PRO A 266 -15.73 5.01 -15.21
CA PRO A 266 -17.14 4.85 -15.53
C PRO A 266 -17.47 3.36 -15.70
N MET A 267 -18.38 2.84 -14.89
CA MET A 267 -18.81 1.46 -14.97
C MET A 267 -19.97 1.37 -15.99
N GLU A 268 -19.97 0.30 -16.79
CA GLU A 268 -21.15 -0.05 -17.56
C GLU A 268 -22.32 -0.31 -16.60
N ASN A 269 -23.54 0.04 -17.04
CA ASN A 269 -24.75 0.07 -16.19
C ASN A 269 -25.08 -1.25 -15.46
N GLU A 270 -24.48 -2.37 -15.87
CA GLU A 270 -24.69 -3.70 -15.27
C GLU A 270 -23.56 -4.13 -14.31
N ALA A 271 -22.44 -3.42 -14.25
CA ALA A 271 -21.25 -3.88 -13.53
C ALA A 271 -21.39 -3.85 -12.01
N MET A 272 -22.32 -3.06 -11.45
CA MET A 272 -22.55 -3.03 -9.99
C MET A 272 -23.96 -2.52 -9.67
N ARG A 273 -24.69 -3.25 -8.83
CA ARG A 273 -25.99 -2.77 -8.31
C ARG A 273 -25.78 -1.52 -7.46
N PHE A 274 -26.66 -0.53 -7.60
CA PHE A 274 -26.59 0.76 -6.90
C PHE A 274 -26.37 0.64 -5.38
N LEU A 275 -27.04 -0.33 -4.73
CA LEU A 275 -26.84 -0.60 -3.29
C LEU A 275 -25.42 -1.08 -2.98
N ASN A 276 -24.81 -1.89 -3.83
CA ASN A 276 -23.42 -2.34 -3.65
C ASN A 276 -22.44 -1.17 -3.82
N TYR A 277 -22.71 -0.22 -4.71
CA TYR A 277 -21.90 0.98 -4.86
C TYR A 277 -21.93 1.84 -3.58
N ILE A 278 -23.12 2.07 -3.02
CA ILE A 278 -23.26 2.81 -1.75
C ILE A 278 -22.57 2.07 -0.61
N ALA A 279 -22.80 0.75 -0.49
CA ALA A 279 -22.17 -0.08 0.54
C ALA A 279 -20.64 -0.02 0.45
N ASN A 280 -20.06 -0.16 -0.74
CA ASN A 280 -18.61 -0.07 -0.94
C ASN A 280 -18.05 1.31 -0.56
N LYS A 281 -18.77 2.39 -0.87
CA LYS A 281 -18.37 3.74 -0.42
C LYS A 281 -18.42 3.88 1.11
N ILE A 282 -19.47 3.38 1.75
CA ILE A 282 -19.60 3.39 3.21
C ILE A 282 -18.48 2.56 3.85
N PHE A 283 -18.24 1.34 3.36
CA PHE A 283 -17.13 0.50 3.84
C PHE A 283 -15.77 1.15 3.63
N SER A 284 -15.53 1.75 2.47
CA SER A 284 -14.28 2.47 2.21
C SER A 284 -14.06 3.60 3.23
N ILE A 285 -15.09 4.38 3.55
CA ILE A 285 -15.02 5.42 4.59
C ILE A 285 -14.76 4.80 5.96
N LEU A 286 -15.51 3.75 6.34
CA LEU A 286 -15.34 3.07 7.63
C LEU A 286 -13.93 2.50 7.81
N PHE A 287 -13.39 1.82 6.80
CA PHE A 287 -12.02 1.28 6.85
C PHE A 287 -10.92 2.35 6.81
N THR A 288 -11.21 3.52 6.27
CA THR A 288 -10.29 4.66 6.38
C THR A 288 -10.26 5.23 7.80
N TRP A 289 -11.30 4.99 8.60
CA TRP A 289 -11.44 5.46 9.97
C TRP A 289 -10.87 4.48 11.02
N LEU A 290 -10.74 3.21 10.68
CA LEU A 290 -10.14 2.18 11.53
C LEU A 290 -8.60 2.22 11.47
#